data_038800609bc80cc1fcdf51b7acfff5be
#
_entry.id   038800609bc80cc1fcdf51b7acfff5be
#
_cell.length_a   1.000
_cell.length_b   1.000
_cell.length_c   1.000
_cell.angle_alpha   90.00
_cell.angle_beta   90.00
_cell.angle_gamma   90.00
#
_symmetry.space_group_name_H-M   'P 1'
#
loop_
_entity.id
_entity.type
_entity.pdbx_description
1 polymer ?
#
loop_
_entity_poly.entity_id
_entity_poly.type
_entity_poly.pdbx_seq_one_letter_code
_entity_poly.pdbx_strand_id
1 'polypeptide(L)'
;MSIIVSKVNPRSEDFSDNQAYMSDLIGDLTQVVALIKEGGGEKNQARHISRGKLLVRDRIDALIDPGTPFLELSQLAAHKTYDDVIPSAGIVTGIGVVNGQE
;
A
#
# COMPACT_ATOMS: atom_id res chain seq x y z
N MET A 1 -8.39 16.94 31.57
CA MET A 1 -8.53 15.96 30.48
C MET A 1 -9.13 14.68 31.02
N SER A 2 -10.20 14.17 30.44
CA SER A 2 -10.76 12.88 30.80
C SER A 2 -9.91 11.75 30.23
N ILE A 3 -9.46 10.83 31.07
CA ILE A 3 -8.73 9.64 30.63
C ILE A 3 -9.74 8.61 30.14
N ILE A 4 -9.59 8.15 28.92
CA ILE A 4 -10.39 7.05 28.38
C ILE A 4 -9.85 5.75 28.96
N VAL A 5 -10.67 5.10 29.82
CA VAL A 5 -10.30 3.81 30.42
C VAL A 5 -10.78 2.70 29.49
N SER A 6 -9.83 1.88 29.01
CA SER A 6 -10.15 0.70 28.20
C SER A 6 -10.78 -0.39 29.07
N LYS A 7 -11.88 -0.98 28.57
CA LYS A 7 -12.54 -2.16 29.16
C LYS A 7 -12.22 -3.45 28.41
N VAL A 8 -11.26 -3.39 27.51
CA VAL A 8 -10.85 -4.56 26.69
C VAL A 8 -10.21 -5.61 27.58
N ASN A 9 -10.70 -6.85 27.46
CA ASN A 9 -10.10 -8.03 28.10
C ASN A 9 -9.40 -8.91 27.07
N PRO A 10 -8.04 -8.87 26.94
CA PRO A 10 -7.30 -9.65 25.98
C PRO A 10 -7.38 -11.18 26.17
N ARG A 11 -7.96 -11.62 27.28
CA ARG A 11 -8.12 -13.05 27.61
C ARG A 11 -9.54 -13.57 27.37
N SER A 12 -10.44 -12.72 26.88
CA SER A 12 -11.80 -13.14 26.55
C SER A 12 -11.84 -13.86 25.20
N GLU A 13 -12.80 -14.75 25.02
CA GLU A 13 -13.08 -15.43 23.75
C GLU A 13 -13.42 -14.42 22.66
N ASP A 14 -14.30 -13.45 22.97
CA ASP A 14 -14.66 -12.37 22.04
C ASP A 14 -13.43 -11.59 21.52
N PHE A 15 -12.44 -11.35 22.38
CA PHE A 15 -11.21 -10.68 21.97
C PHE A 15 -10.41 -11.57 21.01
N SER A 16 -10.28 -12.86 21.31
CA SER A 16 -9.57 -13.83 20.47
C SER A 16 -10.22 -13.93 19.08
N ASP A 17 -11.53 -14.04 19.02
CA ASP A 17 -12.28 -14.13 17.77
C ASP A 17 -12.16 -12.84 16.93
N ASN A 18 -12.31 -11.69 17.57
CA ASN A 18 -12.12 -10.40 16.90
C ASN A 18 -10.69 -10.21 16.40
N GLN A 19 -9.69 -10.65 17.18
CA GLN A 19 -8.29 -10.60 16.78
C GLN A 19 -8.02 -11.48 15.55
N ALA A 20 -8.54 -12.72 15.55
CA ALA A 20 -8.39 -13.62 14.41
C ALA A 20 -9.04 -13.01 13.15
N TYR A 21 -10.27 -12.53 13.26
CA TYR A 21 -10.98 -11.89 12.14
C TYR A 21 -10.23 -10.66 11.58
N MET A 22 -9.74 -9.79 12.44
CA MET A 22 -8.96 -8.62 12.02
C MET A 22 -7.63 -9.01 11.40
N SER A 23 -6.96 -10.05 11.91
CA SER A 23 -5.72 -10.57 11.33
C SER A 23 -5.94 -11.09 9.90
N ASP A 24 -7.03 -11.78 9.65
CA ASP A 24 -7.39 -12.27 8.32
C ASP A 24 -7.65 -11.11 7.35
N LEU A 25 -8.41 -10.10 7.77
CA LEU A 25 -8.65 -8.90 6.95
C LEU A 25 -7.35 -8.15 6.61
N ILE A 26 -6.45 -8.02 7.58
CA ILE A 26 -5.16 -7.36 7.37
C ILE A 26 -4.28 -8.22 6.44
N GLY A 27 -4.33 -9.54 6.59
CA GLY A 27 -3.64 -10.48 5.72
C GLY A 27 -4.07 -10.32 4.25
N ASP A 28 -5.38 -10.32 4.00
CA ASP A 28 -5.95 -10.12 2.67
C ASP A 28 -5.55 -8.76 2.08
N LEU A 29 -5.68 -7.70 2.86
CA LEU A 29 -5.27 -6.36 2.43
C LEU A 29 -3.79 -6.30 2.06
N THR A 30 -2.93 -6.90 2.89
CA THR A 30 -1.48 -6.93 2.67
C THR A 30 -1.12 -7.64 1.37
N GLN A 31 -1.78 -8.77 1.08
CA GLN A 31 -1.58 -9.50 -0.17
C GLN A 31 -2.03 -8.69 -1.38
N VAL A 32 -3.21 -8.07 -1.32
CA VAL A 32 -3.70 -7.22 -2.41
C VAL A 32 -2.77 -6.04 -2.68
N VAL A 33 -2.30 -5.36 -1.63
CA VAL A 33 -1.36 -4.25 -1.76
C VAL A 33 -0.02 -4.71 -2.34
N ALA A 34 0.47 -5.90 -1.97
CA ALA A 34 1.69 -6.46 -2.53
C ALA A 34 1.55 -6.68 -4.05
N LEU A 35 0.45 -7.27 -4.49
CA LEU A 35 0.16 -7.46 -5.94
C LEU A 35 0.05 -6.12 -6.68
N ILE A 36 -0.61 -5.13 -6.09
CA ILE A 36 -0.72 -3.79 -6.67
C ILE A 36 0.65 -3.13 -6.83
N LYS A 37 1.55 -3.34 -5.88
CA LYS A 37 2.91 -2.80 -5.94
C LYS A 37 3.75 -3.40 -7.05
N GLU A 38 3.47 -4.62 -7.49
CA GLU A 38 4.10 -5.22 -8.67
C GLU A 38 3.69 -4.52 -9.98
N GLY A 39 2.63 -3.73 -9.96
CA GLY A 39 2.16 -2.97 -11.11
C GLY A 39 1.56 -3.86 -12.20
N GLY A 40 1.84 -3.56 -13.47
CA GLY A 40 1.26 -4.24 -14.63
C GLY A 40 1.79 -5.64 -14.92
N GLY A 41 2.49 -6.27 -13.96
CA GLY A 41 3.07 -7.60 -14.09
C GLY A 41 4.42 -7.64 -14.82
N GLU A 42 5.11 -8.76 -14.69
CA GLU A 42 6.51 -8.95 -15.13
C GLU A 42 6.74 -8.58 -16.61
N LYS A 43 5.85 -8.98 -17.50
CA LYS A 43 5.96 -8.69 -18.93
C LYS A 43 5.97 -7.18 -19.23
N ASN A 44 5.08 -6.43 -18.57
CA ASN A 44 4.99 -4.99 -18.77
C ASN A 44 6.15 -4.26 -18.11
N GLN A 45 6.60 -4.72 -16.94
CA GLN A 45 7.78 -4.21 -16.26
C GLN A 45 9.03 -4.41 -17.15
N ALA A 46 9.28 -5.63 -17.65
CA ALA A 46 10.40 -5.93 -18.53
C ALA A 46 10.40 -5.04 -19.78
N ARG A 47 9.24 -4.86 -20.42
CA ARG A 47 9.09 -3.96 -21.57
C ARG A 47 9.40 -2.50 -21.22
N HIS A 48 9.03 -2.06 -20.03
CA HIS A 48 9.28 -0.70 -19.55
C HIS A 48 10.77 -0.46 -19.32
N ILE A 49 11.43 -1.40 -18.64
CA ILE A 49 12.86 -1.38 -18.35
C ILE A 49 13.69 -1.47 -19.65
N SER A 50 13.30 -2.33 -20.59
CA SER A 50 14.01 -2.47 -21.87
C SER A 50 14.04 -1.19 -22.72
N ARG A 51 13.12 -0.25 -22.44
CA ARG A 51 13.08 1.08 -23.05
C ARG A 51 13.90 2.13 -22.29
N GLY A 52 14.73 1.73 -21.33
CA GLY A 52 15.54 2.61 -20.50
C GLY A 52 14.76 3.44 -19.48
N LYS A 53 13.55 2.98 -19.10
CA LYS A 53 12.70 3.69 -18.13
C LYS A 53 12.73 2.99 -16.77
N LEU A 54 12.73 3.77 -15.71
CA LEU A 54 12.52 3.26 -14.35
C LEU A 54 11.05 2.93 -14.11
N LEU A 55 10.79 1.91 -13.28
CA LEU A 55 9.44 1.65 -12.78
C LEU A 55 8.97 2.81 -11.91
N VAL A 56 7.64 2.95 -11.76
CA VAL A 56 7.07 4.13 -11.09
C VAL A 56 7.55 4.27 -9.64
N ARG A 57 7.67 3.17 -8.89
CA ARG A 57 8.12 3.22 -7.49
C ARG A 57 9.61 3.52 -7.39
N ASP A 58 10.43 2.96 -8.27
CA ASP A 58 11.87 3.29 -8.36
C ASP A 58 12.08 4.78 -8.67
N ARG A 59 11.19 5.37 -9.48
CA ARG A 59 11.22 6.81 -9.76
C ARG A 59 10.86 7.64 -8.54
N ILE A 60 9.87 7.19 -7.74
CA ILE A 60 9.49 7.87 -6.50
C ILE A 60 10.66 7.79 -5.50
N ASP A 61 11.23 6.61 -5.31
CA ASP A 61 12.35 6.40 -4.40
C ASP A 61 13.60 7.21 -4.80
N ALA A 62 13.80 7.43 -6.10
CA ALA A 62 14.87 8.30 -6.60
C ALA A 62 14.58 9.80 -6.45
N LEU A 63 13.32 10.19 -6.27
CA LEU A 63 12.90 11.59 -6.14
C LEU A 63 12.85 12.05 -4.70
N ILE A 64 12.35 11.23 -3.78
CA ILE A 64 12.21 11.59 -2.37
C ILE A 64 13.56 11.58 -1.65
N ASP A 65 13.65 12.33 -0.58
CA ASP A 65 14.86 12.39 0.23
C ASP A 65 15.19 11.02 0.84
N PRO A 66 16.45 10.56 0.80
CA PRO A 66 16.83 9.26 1.32
C PRO A 66 16.43 9.07 2.79
N GLY A 67 15.79 7.94 3.10
CA GLY A 67 15.35 7.59 4.45
C GLY A 67 14.06 8.27 4.91
N THR A 68 13.41 9.07 4.06
CA THR A 68 12.10 9.66 4.35
C THR A 68 10.96 8.71 3.90
N PRO A 69 9.83 8.71 4.62
CA PRO A 69 8.69 7.89 4.24
C PRO A 69 7.95 8.48 3.03
N PHE A 70 7.36 7.60 2.22
CA PHE A 70 6.37 7.96 1.22
C PHE A 70 5.00 7.47 1.65
N LEU A 71 4.06 8.38 1.86
CA LEU A 71 2.66 8.05 2.15
C LEU A 71 1.90 7.89 0.84
N GLU A 72 1.81 6.65 0.35
CA GLU A 72 1.05 6.34 -0.86
C GLU A 72 -0.45 6.42 -0.60
N LEU A 73 -1.19 7.16 -1.43
CA LEU A 73 -2.62 7.34 -1.35
C LEU A 73 -3.33 6.49 -2.40
N SER A 74 -4.56 6.06 -2.08
CA SER A 74 -5.46 5.38 -3.03
C SER A 74 -4.86 4.14 -3.70
N GLN A 75 -4.10 3.34 -2.96
CA GLN A 75 -3.48 2.11 -3.48
C GLN A 75 -4.49 1.13 -4.09
N LEU A 76 -5.71 1.08 -3.54
CA LEU A 76 -6.79 0.19 -3.98
C LEU A 76 -7.67 0.79 -5.07
N ALA A 77 -7.30 1.95 -5.65
CA ALA A 77 -8.07 2.56 -6.72
C ALA A 77 -8.22 1.60 -7.90
N ALA A 78 -9.43 1.48 -8.42
CA ALA A 78 -9.85 0.55 -9.47
C ALA A 78 -9.74 -0.95 -9.12
N HIS A 79 -9.45 -1.32 -7.85
CA HIS A 79 -9.43 -2.72 -7.45
C HIS A 79 -10.83 -3.35 -7.58
N LYS A 80 -10.94 -4.44 -8.32
CA LYS A 80 -12.20 -5.15 -8.61
C LYS A 80 -13.30 -4.29 -9.28
N THR A 81 -12.95 -3.18 -9.89
CA THR A 81 -13.90 -2.31 -10.58
C THR A 81 -14.12 -2.73 -12.03
N TYR A 82 -13.09 -3.27 -12.67
CA TYR A 82 -13.09 -3.74 -14.05
C TYR A 82 -12.70 -5.20 -14.12
N ASP A 83 -12.98 -5.84 -15.25
CA ASP A 83 -12.56 -7.23 -15.51
C ASP A 83 -11.05 -7.37 -15.61
N ASP A 84 -10.35 -6.30 -15.99
CA ASP A 84 -8.89 -6.23 -16.03
C ASP A 84 -8.29 -5.76 -14.71
N VAL A 85 -7.07 -6.25 -14.42
CA VAL A 85 -6.28 -5.79 -13.28
C VAL A 85 -5.62 -4.47 -13.63
N ILE A 86 -6.10 -3.38 -13.03
CA ILE A 86 -5.55 -2.03 -13.20
C ILE A 86 -5.01 -1.54 -11.84
N PRO A 87 -3.73 -1.81 -11.52
CA PRO A 87 -3.15 -1.44 -10.23
C PRO A 87 -3.19 0.07 -10.02
N SER A 88 -3.69 0.50 -8.87
CA SER A 88 -3.78 1.92 -8.46
C SER A 88 -4.43 2.82 -9.53
N ALA A 89 -5.40 2.31 -10.28
CA ALA A 89 -6.01 3.01 -11.43
C ALA A 89 -4.98 3.53 -12.47
N GLY A 90 -3.81 2.91 -12.56
CA GLY A 90 -2.73 3.30 -13.47
C GLY A 90 -1.90 4.50 -13.03
N ILE A 91 -2.09 5.01 -11.80
CA ILE A 91 -1.35 6.14 -11.24
C ILE A 91 -0.98 5.89 -9.79
N VAL A 92 0.24 6.27 -9.40
CA VAL A 92 0.68 6.31 -8.00
C VAL A 92 0.67 7.76 -7.53
N THR A 93 -0.04 8.02 -6.45
CA THR A 93 -0.13 9.33 -5.80
C THR A 93 0.26 9.22 -4.33
N GLY A 94 0.82 10.26 -3.78
CA GLY A 94 1.22 10.23 -2.37
C GLY A 94 1.86 11.52 -1.90
N ILE A 95 2.29 11.49 -0.66
CA ILE A 95 3.01 12.57 0.02
C ILE A 95 4.40 12.07 0.38
N GLY A 96 5.41 12.82 0.03
CA GLY A 96 6.81 12.51 0.31
C GLY A 96 7.62 13.79 0.51
N VAL A 97 8.82 13.65 1.04
CA VAL A 97 9.72 14.78 1.29
C VAL A 97 10.72 14.89 0.15
N VAL A 98 10.79 16.05 -0.48
CA VAL A 98 11.76 16.37 -1.53
C VAL A 98 12.52 17.63 -1.13
N ASN A 99 13.83 17.53 -0.99
CA ASN A 99 14.70 18.62 -0.56
C ASN A 99 14.24 19.28 0.75
N GLY A 100 13.83 18.44 1.72
CA GLY A 100 13.38 18.86 3.04
C GLY A 100 11.97 19.46 3.10
N GLN A 101 11.19 19.36 2.03
CA GLN A 101 9.81 19.87 1.95
C GLN A 101 8.82 18.78 1.52
N GLU A 102 7.63 18.78 2.15
CA GLU A 102 6.49 17.92 1.78
C GLU A 102 5.70 18.50 0.61
#